data_fad8389bbf990bda4b196031d5912acf
#
_entry.id   fad8389bbf990bda4b196031d5912acf
#
_cell.length_a   1.000
_cell.length_b   1.000
_cell.length_c   1.000
_cell.angle_alpha   90.00
_cell.angle_beta   90.00
_cell.angle_gamma   90.00
#
_symmetry.space_group_name_H-M   'P 1'
#
loop_
_entity.id
_entity.type
_entity.pdbx_description
1 polymer ?
#
loop_
_entity_poly.entity_id
_entity_poly.type
_entity_poly.pdbx_seq_one_letter_code
_entity_poly.pdbx_strand_id
1 'polypeptide(L)'
;PVAPLWLMAVAPLIALLLVLREVADPPLPPVAHQTTRLQASMLPFLLLALLLAALVSLMQIGLSPHLSPLLDGNAREISHHVALLLSLAALATLAAQFLVVRPQHFSPVTLLCIAAVLMVAGLGLMSVAGLALFYVGIVITSLGAAMATPGYQLLLNDRLTTGKGAGVIATSHTLGYGVSALMVPVVTRFYGEQSLTVAAWGMALLFLALSIGVWSTERTPAEKA
;
A
#
# COMPACT_ATOMS: atom_id res chain seq x y z
N PRO A 1 -15.18 -14.88 -22.13
CA PRO A 1 -15.79 -14.06 -21.07
C PRO A 1 -15.30 -12.63 -21.22
N VAL A 2 -16.12 -11.75 -21.83
CA VAL A 2 -15.80 -10.34 -22.13
C VAL A 2 -16.34 -9.41 -21.04
N ALA A 3 -17.22 -9.93 -20.16
CA ALA A 3 -17.90 -9.16 -19.12
C ALA A 3 -16.96 -8.40 -18.16
N PRO A 4 -15.84 -8.99 -17.65
CA PRO A 4 -14.93 -8.26 -16.76
C PRO A 4 -14.24 -7.07 -17.46
N LEU A 5 -13.94 -7.19 -18.77
CA LEU A 5 -13.32 -6.11 -19.53
C LEU A 5 -14.25 -4.91 -19.68
N TRP A 6 -15.55 -5.17 -19.92
CA TRP A 6 -16.55 -4.11 -19.97
C TRP A 6 -16.73 -3.41 -18.62
N LEU A 7 -16.71 -4.16 -17.53
CA LEU A 7 -16.79 -3.58 -16.18
C LEU A 7 -15.59 -2.66 -15.92
N MET A 8 -14.39 -3.09 -16.29
CA MET A 8 -13.17 -2.28 -16.14
C MET A 8 -13.17 -1.02 -17.02
N ALA A 9 -13.86 -1.03 -18.16
CA ALA A 9 -13.99 0.13 -19.03
C ALA A 9 -15.11 1.08 -18.59
N VAL A 10 -16.25 0.54 -18.19
CA VAL A 10 -17.47 1.33 -17.85
C VAL A 10 -17.36 2.00 -16.48
N ALA A 11 -16.78 1.34 -15.48
CA ALA A 11 -16.68 1.90 -14.12
C ALA A 11 -15.87 3.22 -14.08
N PRO A 12 -14.69 3.34 -14.72
CA PRO A 12 -13.96 4.61 -14.78
C PRO A 12 -14.71 5.70 -15.56
N LEU A 13 -15.45 5.33 -16.61
CA LEU A 13 -16.27 6.30 -17.37
C LEU A 13 -17.41 6.85 -16.52
N ILE A 14 -18.10 6.01 -15.75
CA ILE A 14 -19.12 6.46 -14.80
C ILE A 14 -18.49 7.37 -13.74
N ALA A 15 -17.37 7.00 -13.18
CA ALA A 15 -16.64 7.82 -12.20
C ALA A 15 -16.24 9.19 -12.80
N LEU A 16 -15.74 9.21 -14.03
CA LEU A 16 -15.41 10.44 -14.75
C LEU A 16 -16.63 11.33 -14.95
N LEU A 17 -17.76 10.75 -15.39
CA LEU A 17 -18.99 11.50 -15.58
C LEU A 17 -19.54 12.08 -14.28
N LEU A 18 -19.46 11.34 -13.17
CA LEU A 18 -19.84 11.81 -11.85
C LEU A 18 -18.94 12.98 -11.39
N VAL A 19 -17.63 12.87 -11.57
CA VAL A 19 -16.69 13.95 -11.24
C VAL A 19 -16.97 15.20 -12.07
N LEU A 20 -17.16 15.06 -13.38
CA LEU A 20 -17.46 16.21 -14.27
C LEU A 20 -18.80 16.88 -13.93
N ARG A 21 -19.75 16.12 -13.37
CA ARG A 21 -21.07 16.65 -12.99
C ARG A 21 -21.07 17.33 -11.62
N GLU A 22 -20.37 16.75 -10.63
CA GLU A 22 -20.48 17.15 -9.22
C GLU A 22 -19.34 18.07 -8.76
N VAL A 23 -18.20 18.06 -9.47
CA VAL A 23 -17.04 18.88 -9.11
C VAL A 23 -17.08 20.17 -9.93
N ALA A 24 -17.54 21.27 -9.29
CA ALA A 24 -17.37 22.60 -9.85
C ALA A 24 -15.87 22.96 -9.85
N ASP A 25 -15.35 23.45 -10.97
CA ASP A 25 -13.97 23.95 -11.04
C ASP A 25 -13.80 25.12 -10.05
N PRO A 26 -13.03 24.94 -8.96
CA PRO A 26 -12.69 26.07 -8.11
C PRO A 26 -11.83 27.04 -8.93
N PRO A 27 -11.98 28.38 -8.75
CA PRO A 27 -11.09 29.33 -9.39
C PRO A 27 -9.65 28.97 -9.05
N LEU A 28 -8.87 28.59 -10.07
CA LEU A 28 -7.46 28.23 -9.89
C LEU A 28 -6.72 29.45 -9.34
N PRO A 29 -6.15 29.39 -8.13
CA PRO A 29 -5.26 30.42 -7.67
C PRO A 29 -4.09 30.54 -8.65
N PRO A 30 -3.54 31.72 -8.90
CA PRO A 30 -2.42 31.89 -9.79
C PRO A 30 -1.29 30.97 -9.39
N VAL A 31 -0.95 30.04 -10.28
CA VAL A 31 0.09 29.03 -10.05
C VAL A 31 1.44 29.73 -10.05
N ALA A 32 1.89 30.16 -8.90
CA ALA A 32 3.30 30.48 -8.71
C ALA A 32 4.08 29.20 -8.96
N HIS A 33 4.86 29.14 -10.03
CA HIS A 33 5.79 28.04 -10.32
C HIS A 33 6.91 27.99 -9.26
N GLN A 34 6.56 27.62 -8.03
CA GLN A 34 7.54 27.35 -7.00
C GLN A 34 8.05 25.92 -7.20
N THR A 35 9.32 25.81 -7.59
CA THR A 35 10.02 24.52 -7.58
C THR A 35 10.06 24.01 -6.15
N THR A 36 9.38 22.91 -5.89
CA THR A 36 9.43 22.25 -4.56
C THR A 36 10.82 21.65 -4.41
N ARG A 37 11.67 22.26 -3.60
CA ARG A 37 12.92 21.62 -3.19
C ARG A 37 12.57 20.49 -2.24
N LEU A 38 12.95 19.27 -2.61
CA LEU A 38 12.86 18.11 -1.71
C LEU A 38 13.77 18.37 -0.50
N GLN A 39 13.16 18.50 0.67
CA GLN A 39 13.88 18.63 1.92
C GLN A 39 14.19 17.23 2.47
N ALA A 40 15.33 17.08 3.13
CA ALA A 40 15.72 15.81 3.76
C ALA A 40 14.67 15.29 4.77
N SER A 41 13.93 16.21 5.40
CA SER A 41 12.82 15.89 6.32
C SER A 41 11.64 15.16 5.68
N MET A 42 11.52 15.19 4.35
CA MET A 42 10.45 14.49 3.60
C MET A 42 10.86 13.06 3.24
N LEU A 43 12.15 12.77 3.22
CA LEU A 43 12.69 11.49 2.75
C LEU A 43 12.08 10.26 3.45
N PRO A 44 11.86 10.23 4.77
CA PRO A 44 11.25 9.09 5.43
C PRO A 44 9.85 8.76 4.88
N PHE A 45 9.02 9.77 4.61
CA PHE A 45 7.66 9.57 4.09
C PHE A 45 7.66 9.07 2.63
N LEU A 46 8.61 9.53 1.83
CA LEU A 46 8.79 9.06 0.45
C LEU A 46 9.28 7.62 0.42
N LEU A 47 10.18 7.25 1.32
CA LEU A 47 10.63 5.87 1.49
C LEU A 47 9.51 4.95 1.99
N LEU A 48 8.64 5.43 2.90
CA LEU A 48 7.46 4.69 3.34
C LEU A 48 6.51 4.44 2.17
N ALA A 49 6.24 5.46 1.33
CA ALA A 49 5.41 5.33 0.15
C ALA A 49 6.00 4.33 -0.87
N LEU A 50 7.31 4.40 -1.11
CA LEU A 50 8.03 3.48 -1.99
C LEU A 50 7.95 2.04 -1.45
N LEU A 51 8.26 1.82 -0.17
CA LEU A 51 8.23 0.50 0.45
C LEU A 51 6.83 -0.09 0.45
N LEU A 52 5.79 0.72 0.73
CA LEU A 52 4.40 0.26 0.68
C LEU A 52 4.04 -0.24 -0.71
N ALA A 53 4.34 0.53 -1.75
CA ALA A 53 4.07 0.13 -3.13
C ALA A 53 4.85 -1.13 -3.53
N ALA A 54 6.12 -1.23 -3.14
CA ALA A 54 6.96 -2.39 -3.43
C ALA A 54 6.44 -3.66 -2.74
N LEU A 55 6.13 -3.59 -1.43
CA LEU A 55 5.62 -4.76 -0.70
C LEU A 55 4.25 -5.23 -1.20
N VAL A 56 3.32 -4.31 -1.48
CA VAL A 56 1.99 -4.65 -2.02
C VAL A 56 2.13 -5.30 -3.40
N SER A 57 2.99 -4.77 -4.26
CA SER A 57 3.26 -5.34 -5.57
C SER A 57 3.88 -6.73 -5.48
N LEU A 58 4.92 -6.93 -4.65
CA LEU A 58 5.54 -8.24 -4.43
C LEU A 58 4.53 -9.26 -3.87
N MET A 59 3.70 -8.84 -2.90
CA MET A 59 2.64 -9.67 -2.37
C MET A 59 1.68 -10.13 -3.48
N GLN A 60 1.17 -9.20 -4.31
CA GLN A 60 0.22 -9.51 -5.37
C GLN A 60 0.83 -10.43 -6.45
N ILE A 61 2.06 -10.17 -6.88
CA ILE A 61 2.76 -11.02 -7.85
C ILE A 61 3.04 -12.41 -7.24
N GLY A 62 3.33 -12.48 -5.95
CA GLY A 62 3.62 -13.71 -5.22
C GLY A 62 2.40 -14.60 -4.94
N LEU A 63 1.15 -14.13 -5.13
CA LEU A 63 -0.05 -14.91 -4.81
C LEU A 63 -0.11 -16.23 -5.59
N SER A 64 0.01 -16.18 -6.91
CA SER A 64 -0.09 -17.36 -7.78
C SER A 64 1.05 -18.37 -7.54
N PRO A 65 2.33 -17.97 -7.53
CA PRO A 65 3.43 -18.86 -7.21
C PRO A 65 3.32 -19.52 -5.83
N HIS A 66 2.86 -18.78 -4.83
CA HIS A 66 2.71 -19.32 -3.48
C HIS A 66 1.58 -20.36 -3.37
N LEU A 67 0.48 -20.16 -4.09
CA LEU A 67 -0.65 -21.09 -4.12
C LEU A 67 -0.38 -22.34 -4.95
N SER A 68 0.53 -22.28 -5.90
CA SER A 68 0.82 -23.38 -6.82
C SER A 68 1.11 -24.73 -6.12
N PRO A 69 2.02 -24.81 -5.12
CA PRO A 69 2.28 -26.06 -4.41
C PRO A 69 1.15 -26.46 -3.45
N LEU A 70 0.32 -25.50 -2.98
CA LEU A 70 -0.79 -25.77 -2.07
C LEU A 70 -2.02 -26.37 -2.80
N LEU A 71 -2.08 -26.18 -4.14
CA LEU A 71 -3.21 -26.58 -4.99
C LEU A 71 -2.75 -27.52 -6.13
N ASP A 72 -1.66 -28.27 -5.92
CA ASP A 72 -1.12 -29.24 -6.87
C ASP A 72 -0.93 -28.70 -8.30
N GLY A 73 -0.67 -27.39 -8.44
CA GLY A 73 -0.46 -26.71 -9.72
C GLY A 73 -1.72 -26.55 -10.58
N ASN A 74 -2.91 -26.80 -10.05
CA ASN A 74 -4.16 -26.65 -10.79
C ASN A 74 -4.44 -25.17 -11.13
N ALA A 75 -4.15 -24.75 -12.35
CA ALA A 75 -4.26 -23.36 -12.81
C ALA A 75 -5.66 -22.75 -12.62
N ARG A 76 -6.72 -23.55 -12.75
CA ARG A 76 -8.10 -23.08 -12.57
C ARG A 76 -8.39 -22.77 -11.10
N GLU A 77 -7.97 -23.65 -10.20
CA GLU A 77 -8.13 -23.45 -8.75
C GLU A 77 -7.27 -22.30 -8.25
N ILE A 78 -6.00 -22.22 -8.70
CA ILE A 78 -5.12 -21.09 -8.38
C ILE A 78 -5.77 -19.78 -8.80
N SER A 79 -6.28 -19.67 -10.03
CA SER A 79 -6.94 -18.45 -10.52
C SER A 79 -8.18 -18.09 -9.69
N HIS A 80 -8.96 -19.09 -9.27
CA HIS A 80 -10.13 -18.88 -8.42
C HIS A 80 -9.73 -18.35 -7.04
N HIS A 81 -8.74 -18.97 -6.40
CA HIS A 81 -8.23 -18.53 -5.09
C HIS A 81 -7.59 -17.15 -5.16
N VAL A 82 -6.82 -16.83 -6.21
CA VAL A 82 -6.26 -15.48 -6.41
C VAL A 82 -7.38 -14.44 -6.53
N ALA A 83 -8.44 -14.73 -7.30
CA ALA A 83 -9.59 -13.83 -7.43
C ALA A 83 -10.29 -13.59 -6.08
N LEU A 84 -10.50 -14.65 -5.27
CA LEU A 84 -11.08 -14.54 -3.94
C LEU A 84 -10.20 -13.72 -3.00
N LEU A 85 -8.88 -13.98 -2.99
CA LEU A 85 -7.91 -13.25 -2.16
C LEU A 85 -7.89 -11.76 -2.49
N LEU A 86 -7.85 -11.40 -3.78
CA LEU A 86 -7.89 -10.00 -4.19
C LEU A 86 -9.24 -9.34 -3.85
N SER A 87 -10.34 -10.08 -3.93
CA SER A 87 -11.67 -9.58 -3.52
C SER A 87 -11.72 -9.30 -2.01
N LEU A 88 -11.19 -10.22 -1.20
CA LEU A 88 -11.09 -10.05 0.26
C LEU A 88 -10.16 -8.89 0.62
N ALA A 89 -9.03 -8.75 -0.08
CA ALA A 89 -8.12 -7.61 0.08
C ALA A 89 -8.83 -6.28 -0.20
N ALA A 90 -9.62 -6.21 -1.26
CA ALA A 90 -10.41 -5.03 -1.58
C ALA A 90 -11.47 -4.72 -0.50
N LEU A 91 -12.21 -5.73 -0.01
CA LEU A 91 -13.16 -5.56 1.08
C LEU A 91 -12.48 -5.11 2.37
N ALA A 92 -11.34 -5.70 2.72
CA ALA A 92 -10.55 -5.29 3.88
C ALA A 92 -10.08 -3.84 3.75
N THR A 93 -9.62 -3.43 2.56
CA THR A 93 -9.24 -2.05 2.28
C THR A 93 -10.40 -1.08 2.47
N LEU A 94 -11.59 -1.40 1.93
CA LEU A 94 -12.79 -0.59 2.14
C LEU A 94 -13.18 -0.52 3.63
N ALA A 95 -13.15 -1.66 4.32
CA ALA A 95 -13.42 -1.71 5.76
C ALA A 95 -12.46 -0.80 6.55
N ALA A 96 -11.16 -0.86 6.28
CA ALA A 96 -10.18 0.02 6.91
C ALA A 96 -10.46 1.50 6.66
N GLN A 97 -10.80 1.88 5.43
CA GLN A 97 -11.10 3.27 5.06
C GLN A 97 -12.34 3.80 5.81
N PHE A 98 -13.43 3.02 5.87
CA PHE A 98 -14.67 3.48 6.48
C PHE A 98 -14.69 3.37 7.99
N LEU A 99 -14.10 2.31 8.57
CA LEU A 99 -14.19 2.02 10.01
C LEU A 99 -13.04 2.62 10.81
N VAL A 100 -11.87 2.82 10.20
CA VAL A 100 -10.66 3.27 10.92
C VAL A 100 -10.20 4.65 10.46
N VAL A 101 -10.06 4.86 9.15
CA VAL A 101 -9.49 6.10 8.62
C VAL A 101 -10.49 7.25 8.66
N ARG A 102 -11.71 7.02 8.17
CA ARG A 102 -12.76 8.05 8.11
C ARG A 102 -13.13 8.65 9.47
N PRO A 103 -13.25 7.88 10.57
CA PRO A 103 -13.58 8.43 11.88
C PRO A 103 -12.47 9.28 12.51
N GLN A 104 -11.24 9.21 12.01
CA GLN A 104 -10.07 9.99 12.47
C GLN A 104 -9.78 9.88 13.98
N HIS A 105 -10.05 8.71 14.58
CA HIS A 105 -9.81 8.49 16.01
C HIS A 105 -8.32 8.37 16.38
N PHE A 106 -7.48 8.07 15.40
CA PHE A 106 -6.04 7.85 15.62
C PHE A 106 -5.21 9.00 15.04
N SER A 107 -4.16 9.38 15.75
CA SER A 107 -3.16 10.29 15.18
C SER A 107 -2.49 9.66 13.96
N PRO A 108 -2.03 10.46 12.97
CA PRO A 108 -1.40 9.94 11.76
C PRO A 108 -0.20 9.01 12.06
N VAL A 109 0.59 9.35 13.09
CA VAL A 109 1.74 8.55 13.52
C VAL A 109 1.30 7.22 14.12
N THR A 110 0.27 7.23 14.99
CA THR A 110 -0.29 6.00 15.57
C THR A 110 -0.86 5.10 14.48
N LEU A 111 -1.60 5.68 13.53
CA LEU A 111 -2.17 4.96 12.40
C LEU A 111 -1.07 4.28 11.58
N LEU A 112 0.05 4.99 11.33
CA LEU A 112 1.19 4.47 10.60
C LEU A 112 1.85 3.28 11.32
N CYS A 113 2.03 3.36 12.64
CA CYS A 113 2.61 2.27 13.43
C CYS A 113 1.69 1.04 13.47
N ILE A 114 0.38 1.24 13.68
CA ILE A 114 -0.60 0.14 13.64
C ILE A 114 -0.58 -0.53 12.25
N ALA A 115 -0.59 0.27 11.19
CA ALA A 115 -0.50 -0.22 9.81
C ALA A 115 0.73 -1.09 9.59
N ALA A 116 1.90 -0.63 10.05
CA ALA A 116 3.16 -1.35 9.92
C ALA A 116 3.14 -2.70 10.65
N VAL A 117 2.63 -2.74 11.88
CA VAL A 117 2.50 -3.98 12.66
C VAL A 117 1.55 -4.95 11.98
N LEU A 118 0.40 -4.48 11.49
CA LEU A 118 -0.56 -5.32 10.75
C LEU A 118 0.05 -5.91 9.49
N MET A 119 0.81 -5.13 8.71
CA MET A 119 1.47 -5.63 7.50
C MET A 119 2.53 -6.69 7.82
N VAL A 120 3.35 -6.48 8.85
CA VAL A 120 4.34 -7.49 9.28
C VAL A 120 3.66 -8.77 9.76
N ALA A 121 2.62 -8.66 10.59
CA ALA A 121 1.87 -9.81 11.09
C ALA A 121 1.16 -10.56 9.95
N GLY A 122 0.47 -9.84 9.06
CA GLY A 122 -0.27 -10.44 7.95
C GLY A 122 0.63 -11.15 6.95
N LEU A 123 1.72 -10.51 6.50
CA LEU A 123 2.70 -11.14 5.61
C LEU A 123 3.47 -12.28 6.29
N GLY A 124 3.71 -12.17 7.61
CA GLY A 124 4.26 -13.27 8.40
C GLY A 124 3.35 -14.50 8.38
N LEU A 125 2.03 -14.31 8.57
CA LEU A 125 1.04 -15.38 8.46
C LEU A 125 1.00 -15.98 7.05
N MET A 126 1.07 -15.16 6.01
CA MET A 126 1.13 -15.63 4.61
C MET A 126 2.39 -16.44 4.31
N SER A 127 3.48 -16.23 5.05
CA SER A 127 4.74 -16.97 4.87
C SER A 127 4.72 -18.36 5.54
N VAL A 128 3.72 -18.64 6.40
CA VAL A 128 3.54 -19.96 7.03
C VAL A 128 2.73 -20.87 6.10
N ALA A 129 3.10 -22.15 6.02
CA ALA A 129 2.37 -23.11 5.21
C ALA A 129 0.93 -23.28 5.69
N GLY A 130 -0.05 -23.08 4.79
CA GLY A 130 -1.47 -23.30 5.06
C GLY A 130 -2.39 -22.28 4.40
N LEU A 131 -3.34 -22.78 3.63
CA LEU A 131 -4.27 -21.94 2.85
C LEU A 131 -5.09 -21.00 3.75
N ALA A 132 -5.56 -21.47 4.90
CA ALA A 132 -6.35 -20.66 5.82
C ALA A 132 -5.56 -19.48 6.38
N LEU A 133 -4.28 -19.68 6.78
CA LEU A 133 -3.40 -18.62 7.27
C LEU A 133 -3.09 -17.61 6.17
N PHE A 134 -3.01 -18.08 4.93
CA PHE A 134 -2.80 -17.20 3.77
C PHE A 134 -3.98 -16.26 3.56
N TYR A 135 -5.23 -16.74 3.69
CA TYR A 135 -6.44 -15.92 3.63
C TYR A 135 -6.52 -14.89 4.77
N VAL A 136 -6.22 -15.30 5.99
CA VAL A 136 -6.19 -14.40 7.15
C VAL A 136 -5.09 -13.35 6.98
N GLY A 137 -3.91 -13.78 6.53
CA GLY A 137 -2.76 -12.92 6.33
C GLY A 137 -3.01 -11.82 5.30
N ILE A 138 -3.64 -12.14 4.16
CA ILE A 138 -3.95 -11.11 3.14
C ILE A 138 -4.95 -10.07 3.65
N VAL A 139 -5.95 -10.49 4.43
CA VAL A 139 -6.92 -9.54 5.03
C VAL A 139 -6.21 -8.60 5.98
N ILE A 140 -5.38 -9.12 6.89
CA ILE A 140 -4.63 -8.31 7.87
C ILE A 140 -3.64 -7.37 7.16
N THR A 141 -2.90 -7.87 6.15
CA THR A 141 -1.97 -7.04 5.37
C THR A 141 -2.70 -5.92 4.65
N SER A 142 -3.85 -6.20 4.05
CA SER A 142 -4.63 -5.21 3.29
C SER A 142 -5.24 -4.14 4.19
N LEU A 143 -5.69 -4.50 5.40
CA LEU A 143 -6.10 -3.55 6.43
C LEU A 143 -4.94 -2.60 6.77
N GLY A 144 -3.75 -3.15 7.03
CA GLY A 144 -2.56 -2.35 7.30
C GLY A 144 -2.17 -1.43 6.15
N ALA A 145 -2.10 -1.95 4.93
CA ALA A 145 -1.74 -1.18 3.75
C ALA A 145 -2.70 -0.01 3.49
N ALA A 146 -4.00 -0.23 3.69
CA ALA A 146 -5.02 0.81 3.54
C ALA A 146 -4.89 1.94 4.57
N MET A 147 -4.41 1.64 5.77
CA MET A 147 -4.19 2.62 6.84
C MET A 147 -2.86 3.36 6.70
N ALA A 148 -1.85 2.74 6.07
CA ALA A 148 -0.52 3.31 5.92
C ALA A 148 -0.53 4.59 5.07
N THR A 149 -1.24 4.56 3.93
CA THR A 149 -1.28 5.67 2.97
C THR A 149 -1.75 6.99 3.59
N PRO A 150 -2.92 7.09 4.24
CA PRO A 150 -3.33 8.32 4.89
C PRO A 150 -2.38 8.73 6.02
N GLY A 151 -1.77 7.77 6.74
CA GLY A 151 -0.82 8.06 7.81
C GLY A 151 0.36 8.89 7.34
N TYR A 152 1.15 8.43 6.38
CA TYR A 152 2.30 9.19 5.90
C TYR A 152 1.93 10.38 5.00
N GLN A 153 0.78 10.34 4.30
CA GLN A 153 0.31 11.46 3.49
C GLN A 153 -0.02 12.67 4.34
N LEU A 154 -0.73 12.51 5.44
CA LEU A 154 -1.06 13.59 6.35
C LEU A 154 0.22 14.18 6.95
N LEU A 155 1.13 13.35 7.45
CA LEU A 155 2.42 13.80 8.01
C LEU A 155 3.29 14.55 6.98
N LEU A 156 3.27 14.13 5.72
CA LEU A 156 3.99 14.83 4.65
C LEU A 156 3.32 16.16 4.30
N ASN A 157 1.98 16.18 4.22
CA ASN A 157 1.23 17.40 3.88
C ASN A 157 1.40 18.50 4.93
N ASP A 158 1.51 18.14 6.21
CA ASP A 158 1.78 19.08 7.30
C ASP A 158 3.15 19.78 7.16
N ARG A 159 4.08 19.18 6.40
CA ARG A 159 5.41 19.73 6.12
C ARG A 159 5.50 20.47 4.77
N LEU A 160 4.47 20.37 3.96
CA LEU A 160 4.41 21.01 2.63
C LEU A 160 3.44 22.19 2.66
N THR A 161 3.94 23.36 2.39
CA THR A 161 3.16 24.61 2.37
C THR A 161 2.13 24.71 1.22
N THR A 162 2.10 23.77 0.27
CA THR A 162 1.26 23.93 -0.95
C THR A 162 0.94 22.59 -1.61
N GLY A 163 -0.02 21.80 -1.15
CA GLY A 163 -0.70 20.76 -1.95
C GLY A 163 0.11 19.81 -2.88
N LYS A 164 1.43 20.00 -2.98
CA LYS A 164 2.36 19.29 -3.88
C LYS A 164 2.73 17.90 -3.41
N GLY A 165 2.32 17.52 -2.19
CA GLY A 165 2.62 16.22 -1.58
C GLY A 165 2.12 15.04 -2.40
N ALA A 166 0.93 15.16 -2.97
CA ALA A 166 0.30 14.08 -3.74
C ALA A 166 1.14 13.62 -4.95
N GLY A 167 1.70 14.58 -5.71
CA GLY A 167 2.53 14.26 -6.87
C GLY A 167 3.84 13.56 -6.50
N VAL A 168 4.49 14.01 -5.43
CA VAL A 168 5.75 13.40 -4.96
C VAL A 168 5.50 12.00 -4.39
N ILE A 169 4.40 11.80 -3.66
CA ILE A 169 3.98 10.47 -3.17
C ILE A 169 3.66 9.54 -4.34
N ALA A 170 2.91 10.00 -5.34
CA ALA A 170 2.60 9.21 -6.53
C ALA A 170 3.88 8.77 -7.26
N THR A 171 4.87 9.64 -7.39
CA THR A 171 6.19 9.29 -7.95
C THR A 171 6.89 8.23 -7.11
N SER A 172 6.87 8.35 -5.78
CA SER A 172 7.47 7.37 -4.88
C SER A 172 6.78 6.00 -4.97
N HIS A 173 5.44 5.96 -5.10
CA HIS A 173 4.71 4.71 -5.37
C HIS A 173 5.13 4.09 -6.71
N THR A 174 5.21 4.89 -7.77
CA THR A 174 5.64 4.40 -9.09
C THR A 174 7.06 3.82 -9.03
N LEU A 175 7.98 4.47 -8.32
CA LEU A 175 9.33 3.92 -8.08
C LEU A 175 9.27 2.62 -7.28
N GLY A 176 8.40 2.51 -6.28
CA GLY A 176 8.18 1.29 -5.51
C GLY A 176 7.73 0.12 -6.37
N TYR A 177 6.79 0.33 -7.29
CA TYR A 177 6.40 -0.67 -8.29
C TYR A 177 7.57 -1.04 -9.21
N GLY A 178 8.38 -0.08 -9.62
CA GLY A 178 9.60 -0.33 -10.39
C GLY A 178 10.61 -1.19 -9.63
N VAL A 179 10.84 -0.88 -8.36
CA VAL A 179 11.71 -1.67 -7.47
C VAL A 179 11.21 -3.11 -7.35
N SER A 180 9.91 -3.32 -7.12
CA SER A 180 9.34 -4.67 -7.05
C SER A 180 9.52 -5.44 -8.36
N ALA A 181 9.29 -4.78 -9.51
CA ALA A 181 9.46 -5.40 -10.82
C ALA A 181 10.91 -5.85 -11.06
N LEU A 182 11.90 -5.07 -10.59
CA LEU A 182 13.32 -5.45 -10.67
C LEU A 182 13.68 -6.56 -9.66
N MET A 183 13.03 -6.59 -8.50
CA MET A 183 13.27 -7.61 -7.48
C MET A 183 12.72 -8.99 -7.88
N VAL A 184 11.59 -9.05 -8.58
CA VAL A 184 10.95 -10.31 -8.96
C VAL A 184 11.93 -11.26 -9.66
N PRO A 185 12.60 -10.92 -10.78
CA PRO A 185 13.50 -11.84 -11.45
C PRO A 185 14.72 -12.21 -10.59
N VAL A 186 15.19 -11.32 -9.72
CA VAL A 186 16.31 -11.61 -8.82
C VAL A 186 15.88 -12.61 -7.75
N VAL A 187 14.77 -12.35 -7.06
CA VAL A 187 14.29 -13.20 -5.98
C VAL A 187 13.89 -14.58 -6.53
N THR A 188 13.18 -14.64 -7.65
CA THR A 188 12.76 -15.93 -8.24
C THR A 188 13.93 -16.76 -8.73
N ARG A 189 14.96 -16.14 -9.28
CA ARG A 189 16.16 -16.84 -9.79
C ARG A 189 17.00 -17.47 -8.66
N PHE A 190 17.16 -16.76 -7.54
CA PHE A 190 18.07 -17.21 -6.47
C PHE A 190 17.36 -17.99 -5.36
N TYR A 191 16.08 -17.72 -5.10
CA TYR A 191 15.36 -18.26 -3.95
C TYR A 191 14.05 -18.97 -4.34
N GLY A 192 13.68 -18.97 -5.63
CA GLY A 192 12.44 -19.54 -6.13
C GLY A 192 11.24 -18.60 -5.99
N GLU A 193 10.18 -18.90 -6.73
CA GLU A 193 8.99 -18.04 -6.85
C GLU A 193 8.22 -17.87 -5.54
N GLN A 194 8.25 -18.87 -4.65
CA GLN A 194 7.59 -18.84 -3.34
C GLN A 194 8.20 -17.78 -2.40
N SER A 195 9.45 -17.38 -2.64
CA SER A 195 10.16 -16.40 -1.81
C SER A 195 9.71 -14.96 -2.03
N LEU A 196 8.81 -14.69 -2.99
CA LEU A 196 8.26 -13.36 -3.22
C LEU A 196 7.46 -12.85 -2.01
N THR A 197 6.70 -13.73 -1.34
CA THR A 197 5.97 -13.39 -0.11
C THR A 197 6.93 -13.08 1.03
N VAL A 198 8.03 -13.83 1.15
CA VAL A 198 9.09 -13.58 2.15
C VAL A 198 9.80 -12.26 1.85
N ALA A 199 10.05 -11.94 0.58
CA ALA A 199 10.62 -10.66 0.19
C ALA A 199 9.69 -9.49 0.54
N ALA A 200 8.38 -9.64 0.31
CA ALA A 200 7.38 -8.66 0.73
C ALA A 200 7.37 -8.48 2.26
N TRP A 201 7.50 -9.57 3.01
CA TRP A 201 7.62 -9.53 4.48
C TRP A 201 8.88 -8.76 4.94
N GLY A 202 10.02 -8.98 4.29
CA GLY A 202 11.24 -8.21 4.53
C GLY A 202 11.05 -6.71 4.30
N MET A 203 10.33 -6.33 3.22
CA MET A 203 9.95 -4.93 2.97
C MET A 203 9.02 -4.37 4.07
N ALA A 204 8.10 -5.18 4.61
CA ALA A 204 7.22 -4.76 5.70
C ALA A 204 8.01 -4.53 7.01
N LEU A 205 9.05 -5.31 7.28
CA LEU A 205 9.95 -5.08 8.41
C LEU A 205 10.72 -3.76 8.27
N LEU A 206 11.20 -3.44 7.06
CA LEU A 206 11.82 -2.15 6.78
C LEU A 206 10.83 -1.00 6.94
N PHE A 207 9.59 -1.19 6.47
CA PHE A 207 8.51 -0.22 6.66
C PHE A 207 8.22 0.02 8.15
N LEU A 208 8.18 -1.05 8.96
CA LEU A 208 7.98 -0.95 10.41
C LEU A 208 9.14 -0.19 11.08
N ALA A 209 10.38 -0.51 10.73
CA ALA A 209 11.56 0.17 11.28
C ALA A 209 11.54 1.68 10.99
N LEU A 210 11.20 2.06 9.75
CA LEU A 210 11.04 3.47 9.38
C LEU A 210 9.87 4.13 10.12
N SER A 211 8.76 3.44 10.29
CA SER A 211 7.58 3.95 11.00
C SER A 211 7.90 4.23 12.46
N ILE A 212 8.67 3.36 13.12
CA ILE A 212 9.18 3.57 14.49
C ILE A 212 10.13 4.78 14.54
N GLY A 213 11.01 4.93 13.53
CA GLY A 213 11.89 6.09 13.40
C GLY A 213 11.11 7.40 13.31
N VAL A 214 10.06 7.45 12.50
CA VAL A 214 9.15 8.62 12.38
C VAL A 214 8.46 8.87 13.72
N TRP A 215 7.93 7.82 14.36
CA TRP A 215 7.24 7.94 15.65
C TRP A 215 8.15 8.53 16.76
N SER A 216 9.41 8.11 16.82
CA SER A 216 10.38 8.64 17.80
C SER A 216 10.71 10.12 17.58
N THR A 217 10.78 10.57 16.32
CA THR A 217 11.07 11.95 15.96
C THR A 217 9.89 12.90 16.22
N GLU A 218 8.65 12.43 16.00
CA GLU A 218 7.44 13.24 16.19
C GLU A 218 7.05 13.44 17.66
N ARG A 219 7.46 12.53 18.58
CA ARG A 219 7.19 12.66 20.03
C ARG A 219 8.17 13.56 20.80
N THR A 220 9.36 13.74 20.28
CA THR A 220 10.44 14.46 20.99
C THR A 220 10.19 15.97 21.19
N PRO A 221 9.40 16.72 20.41
CA PRO A 221 9.16 18.15 20.63
C PRO A 221 8.25 18.47 21.83
N ALA A 222 7.31 17.57 22.18
CA ALA A 222 6.31 17.83 23.23
C ALA A 222 6.84 17.66 24.66
N GLU A 223 7.98 16.99 24.84
CA GLU A 223 8.59 16.73 26.17
C GLU A 223 9.67 17.76 26.54
N LYS A 224 10.00 18.68 25.62
CA LYS A 224 11.03 19.71 25.78
C LYS A 224 10.45 21.13 25.96
N ALA A 225 9.14 21.28 26.02
CA ALA A 225 8.42 22.52 26.32
C ALA A 225 7.77 22.47 27.71
#